data_7af2c938a5c985a4abe39e908671ffc9
#
_entry.id   7af2c938a5c985a4abe39e908671ffc9
#
_cell.length_a   1.000
_cell.length_b   1.000
_cell.length_c   1.000
_cell.angle_alpha   90.00
_cell.angle_beta   90.00
_cell.angle_gamma   90.00
#
_symmetry.space_group_name_H-M   'P 1'
#
loop_
_entity.id
_entity.type
_entity.pdbx_description
1 polymer ?
#
loop_
_entity_poly.entity_id
_entity_poly.type
_entity_poly.pdbx_seq_one_letter_code
_entity_poly.pdbx_strand_id
1 'polypeptide(L)'
;WDISFAGATALPVSGPAAFSDVVNPMLAKQTQGLKQTCGIVLVDFAGTPDARTLIDNLILSNNPKKVAMPLRFKEGKLRIAQLTDVHWEPNSEKSEKNPETILKVLEKEKPDVVILTGDVVTDKPAVKGWQKVVDMMEKAEIPVAVTMGNHDAENLSEDSIYHILCQSRLFIGEKGPEALSGTGNYILPVYASDGTD
;
A
#
# COMPACT_ATOMS: atom_id res chain seq x y z
N TRP A 1 10.36 -24.93 7.83
CA TRP A 1 10.44 -25.20 6.40
C TRP A 1 11.87 -24.86 5.97
N ASP A 2 12.73 -25.87 5.86
CA ASP A 2 14.01 -25.71 5.19
C ASP A 2 13.75 -25.68 3.68
N ILE A 3 13.71 -24.50 3.10
CA ILE A 3 13.94 -24.38 1.66
C ILE A 3 15.44 -24.47 1.49
N SER A 4 15.97 -25.68 1.47
CA SER A 4 17.38 -25.90 1.13
C SER A 4 17.53 -25.71 -0.39
N PHE A 5 18.37 -24.76 -0.80
CA PHE A 5 18.74 -24.51 -2.18
C PHE A 5 19.51 -25.68 -2.82
N ALA A 6 19.72 -26.76 -2.12
CA ALA A 6 20.44 -27.95 -2.62
C ALA A 6 19.78 -28.60 -3.86
N GLY A 7 18.49 -28.40 -4.07
CA GLY A 7 17.80 -28.86 -5.28
C GLY A 7 18.05 -28.02 -6.53
N ALA A 8 18.49 -26.78 -6.37
CA ALA A 8 18.67 -25.86 -7.47
C ALA A 8 20.00 -26.07 -8.23
N THR A 9 20.96 -26.78 -7.65
CA THR A 9 22.24 -27.10 -8.30
C THR A 9 22.12 -28.08 -9.49
N ALA A 10 20.95 -28.66 -9.68
CA ALA A 10 20.67 -29.56 -10.81
C ALA A 10 20.11 -28.84 -12.07
N LEU A 11 19.90 -27.54 -12.03
CA LEU A 11 19.40 -26.80 -13.18
C LEU A 11 20.56 -26.49 -14.16
N PRO A 12 20.42 -26.79 -15.44
CA PRO A 12 21.44 -26.51 -16.44
C PRO A 12 21.42 -25.02 -16.81
N VAL A 13 22.00 -24.18 -15.95
CA VAL A 13 22.08 -22.73 -16.15
C VAL A 13 23.52 -22.29 -16.38
N SER A 14 23.72 -21.27 -17.21
CA SER A 14 25.04 -20.82 -17.65
C SER A 14 25.71 -19.76 -16.75
N GLY A 15 25.14 -19.51 -15.55
CA GLY A 15 25.71 -18.56 -14.59
C GLY A 15 24.70 -18.04 -13.56
N PRO A 16 25.15 -17.19 -12.62
CA PRO A 16 24.28 -16.70 -11.52
C PRO A 16 23.03 -15.97 -12.00
N ALA A 17 23.15 -15.14 -13.03
CA ALA A 17 21.99 -14.42 -13.58
C ALA A 17 20.97 -15.39 -14.19
N ALA A 18 21.42 -16.35 -15.02
CA ALA A 18 20.54 -17.36 -15.61
C ALA A 18 19.89 -18.28 -14.55
N PHE A 19 20.57 -18.48 -13.43
CA PHE A 19 20.01 -19.21 -12.30
C PHE A 19 18.89 -18.41 -11.62
N SER A 20 19.08 -17.11 -11.36
CA SER A 20 18.04 -16.27 -10.76
C SER A 20 16.83 -16.08 -11.68
N ASP A 21 17.01 -16.04 -12.99
CA ASP A 21 15.92 -15.99 -13.98
C ASP A 21 14.99 -17.22 -13.93
N VAL A 22 15.46 -18.34 -13.41
CA VAL A 22 14.64 -19.54 -13.19
C VAL A 22 14.09 -19.60 -11.78
N VAL A 23 14.90 -19.31 -10.78
CA VAL A 23 14.54 -19.50 -9.37
C VAL A 23 13.62 -18.38 -8.85
N ASN A 24 13.85 -17.13 -9.20
CA ASN A 24 13.04 -16.03 -8.73
C ASN A 24 11.55 -16.14 -9.12
N PRO A 25 11.19 -16.47 -10.37
CA PRO A 25 9.79 -16.70 -10.74
C PRO A 25 9.15 -17.87 -9.98
N MET A 26 9.91 -18.96 -9.77
CA MET A 26 9.43 -20.11 -9.01
C MET A 26 9.13 -19.73 -7.56
N LEU A 27 10.03 -19.02 -6.91
CA LEU A 27 9.86 -18.55 -5.53
C LEU A 27 8.74 -17.50 -5.43
N ALA A 28 8.65 -16.59 -6.38
CA ALA A 28 7.54 -15.62 -6.43
C ALA A 28 6.18 -16.31 -6.50
N LYS A 29 6.05 -17.36 -7.32
CA LYS A 29 4.84 -18.15 -7.40
C LYS A 29 4.54 -18.92 -6.10
N GLN A 30 5.56 -19.49 -5.45
CA GLN A 30 5.39 -20.22 -4.19
C GLN A 30 5.07 -19.30 -3.00
N THR A 31 5.54 -18.06 -3.03
CA THR A 31 5.30 -17.08 -1.95
C THR A 31 3.99 -16.32 -2.11
N GLN A 32 3.32 -16.44 -3.26
CA GLN A 32 2.04 -15.80 -3.50
C GLN A 32 0.97 -16.31 -2.51
N GLY A 33 0.38 -15.40 -1.75
CA GLY A 33 -0.68 -15.73 -0.81
C GLY A 33 -0.22 -16.45 0.46
N LEU A 34 1.06 -16.44 0.80
CA LEU A 34 1.55 -16.94 2.08
C LEU A 34 0.85 -16.22 3.24
N LYS A 35 0.36 -17.01 4.19
CA LYS A 35 -0.31 -16.50 5.40
C LYS A 35 0.58 -16.57 6.64
N GLN A 36 1.81 -17.03 6.48
CA GLN A 36 2.76 -17.20 7.59
C GLN A 36 4.06 -16.47 7.26
N THR A 37 4.71 -15.98 8.30
CA THR A 37 6.02 -15.34 8.19
C THR A 37 7.05 -16.32 7.67
N CYS A 38 7.87 -15.88 6.72
CA CYS A 38 9.04 -16.61 6.27
C CYS A 38 10.24 -16.33 7.19
N GLY A 39 11.21 -17.23 7.21
CA GLY A 39 12.51 -16.99 7.80
C GLY A 39 13.34 -15.99 6.96
N ILE A 40 14.66 -16.12 7.03
CA ILE A 40 15.57 -15.29 6.23
C ILE A 40 15.55 -15.80 4.79
N VAL A 41 15.23 -14.92 3.84
CA VAL A 41 15.28 -15.20 2.40
C VAL A 41 16.35 -14.31 1.77
N LEU A 42 17.29 -14.91 1.07
CA LEU A 42 18.32 -14.21 0.29
C LEU A 42 17.89 -14.20 -1.17
N VAL A 43 17.78 -13.01 -1.74
CA VAL A 43 17.36 -12.83 -3.13
C VAL A 43 18.52 -12.23 -3.91
N ASP A 44 18.96 -12.93 -4.96
CA ASP A 44 19.96 -12.41 -5.90
C ASP A 44 19.25 -11.64 -7.02
N PHE A 45 19.95 -10.66 -7.61
CA PHE A 45 19.41 -9.77 -8.66
C PHE A 45 18.07 -9.13 -8.28
N ALA A 46 17.98 -8.59 -7.07
CA ALA A 46 16.76 -8.00 -6.48
C ALA A 46 16.10 -6.89 -7.34
N GLY A 47 16.80 -6.33 -8.30
CA GLY A 47 16.28 -5.34 -9.25
C GLY A 47 15.43 -5.90 -10.39
N THR A 48 15.40 -7.21 -10.59
CA THR A 48 14.58 -7.84 -11.64
C THR A 48 13.09 -7.85 -11.26
N PRO A 49 12.17 -7.84 -12.25
CA PRO A 49 10.73 -7.86 -11.96
C PRO A 49 10.29 -9.06 -11.07
N ASP A 50 10.83 -10.25 -11.35
CA ASP A 50 10.47 -11.45 -10.60
C ASP A 50 11.00 -11.44 -9.17
N ALA A 51 12.23 -10.93 -8.97
CA ALA A 51 12.78 -10.76 -7.63
C ALA A 51 12.01 -9.70 -6.83
N ARG A 52 11.55 -8.64 -7.48
CA ARG A 52 10.66 -7.66 -6.84
C ARG A 52 9.35 -8.29 -6.41
N THR A 53 8.71 -9.07 -7.28
CA THR A 53 7.48 -9.80 -6.95
C THR A 53 7.69 -10.73 -5.76
N LEU A 54 8.81 -11.45 -5.71
CA LEU A 54 9.17 -12.29 -4.56
C LEU A 54 9.31 -11.47 -3.28
N ILE A 55 10.05 -10.35 -3.33
CA ILE A 55 10.26 -9.46 -2.19
C ILE A 55 8.91 -8.91 -1.70
N ASP A 56 8.06 -8.46 -2.59
CA ASP A 56 6.73 -7.93 -2.26
C ASP A 56 5.85 -8.99 -1.59
N ASN A 57 5.83 -10.22 -2.11
CA ASN A 57 5.10 -11.33 -1.49
C ASN A 57 5.62 -11.63 -0.08
N LEU A 58 6.94 -11.57 0.15
CA LEU A 58 7.56 -11.79 1.46
C LEU A 58 7.23 -10.65 2.42
N ILE A 59 7.25 -9.41 1.97
CA ILE A 59 6.85 -8.25 2.78
C ILE A 59 5.38 -8.39 3.18
N LEU A 60 4.49 -8.73 2.25
CA LEU A 60 3.08 -8.94 2.52
C LEU A 60 2.82 -10.10 3.49
N SER A 61 3.60 -11.19 3.40
CA SER A 61 3.46 -12.34 4.30
C SER A 61 3.95 -12.05 5.71
N ASN A 62 5.01 -11.23 5.86
CA ASN A 62 5.59 -10.85 7.15
C ASN A 62 4.87 -9.66 7.81
N ASN A 63 4.16 -8.87 7.02
CA ASN A 63 3.24 -7.83 7.48
C ASN A 63 1.81 -8.29 7.18
N PRO A 64 1.25 -9.26 7.93
CA PRO A 64 -0.15 -9.59 7.75
C PRO A 64 -0.90 -8.26 7.89
N LYS A 65 -1.72 -7.91 6.90
CA LYS A 65 -2.60 -6.74 6.97
C LYS A 65 -3.23 -6.82 8.36
N LYS A 66 -2.83 -5.94 9.26
CA LYS A 66 -3.62 -5.72 10.47
C LYS A 66 -4.98 -5.36 9.91
N VAL A 67 -5.94 -6.24 10.13
CA VAL A 67 -7.32 -6.02 9.69
C VAL A 67 -7.67 -4.64 10.21
N ALA A 68 -7.76 -3.69 9.29
CA ALA A 68 -8.19 -2.36 9.65
C ALA A 68 -9.47 -2.56 10.45
N MET A 69 -9.56 -1.95 11.62
CA MET A 69 -10.76 -2.10 12.44
C MET A 69 -11.94 -1.71 11.57
N PRO A 70 -12.97 -2.57 11.46
CA PRO A 70 -14.09 -2.29 10.59
C PRO A 70 -14.70 -0.94 10.97
N LEU A 71 -15.03 -0.13 9.98
CA LEU A 71 -15.70 1.13 10.22
C LEU A 71 -17.05 0.84 10.89
N ARG A 72 -17.33 1.54 11.98
CA ARG A 72 -18.57 1.38 12.74
C ARG A 72 -19.18 2.72 13.05
N PHE A 73 -20.50 2.75 13.03
CA PHE A 73 -21.21 3.89 13.62
C PHE A 73 -20.91 3.98 15.13
N LYS A 74 -20.65 5.19 15.60
CA LYS A 74 -20.53 5.53 17.02
C LYS A 74 -21.75 6.37 17.40
N GLU A 75 -22.59 5.84 18.27
CA GLU A 75 -23.83 6.52 18.68
C GLU A 75 -24.70 6.96 17.46
N GLY A 76 -24.80 6.09 16.46
CA GLY A 76 -25.57 6.36 15.24
C GLY A 76 -24.93 7.36 14.28
N LYS A 77 -23.66 7.72 14.48
CA LYS A 77 -22.92 8.68 13.64
C LYS A 77 -21.62 8.07 13.13
N LEU A 78 -21.23 8.43 11.91
CA LEU A 78 -19.91 8.23 11.33
C LEU A 78 -19.44 9.59 10.84
N ARG A 79 -18.29 10.04 11.34
CA ARG A 79 -17.69 11.30 10.92
C ARG A 79 -16.63 11.03 9.85
N ILE A 80 -16.84 11.59 8.68
CA ILE A 80 -15.95 11.43 7.53
C ILE A 80 -15.25 12.76 7.27
N ALA A 81 -13.93 12.76 7.15
CA ALA A 81 -13.17 13.87 6.60
C ALA A 81 -12.84 13.55 5.13
N GLN A 82 -13.39 14.32 4.22
CA GLN A 82 -13.03 14.24 2.81
C GLN A 82 -12.01 15.33 2.49
N LEU A 83 -10.90 14.95 1.89
CA LEU A 83 -9.86 15.84 1.40
C LEU A 83 -9.65 15.57 -0.08
N THR A 84 -9.70 16.60 -0.89
CA THR A 84 -9.51 16.52 -2.34
C THR A 84 -8.50 17.55 -2.78
N ASP A 85 -7.85 17.35 -3.91
CA ASP A 85 -6.98 18.33 -4.55
C ASP A 85 -5.91 18.88 -3.58
N VAL A 86 -5.29 17.99 -2.82
CA VAL A 86 -4.22 18.37 -1.88
C VAL A 86 -3.01 18.94 -2.63
N HIS A 87 -2.79 18.46 -3.87
CA HIS A 87 -1.71 18.90 -4.74
C HIS A 87 -0.37 18.98 -4.02
N TRP A 88 -0.01 17.88 -3.38
CA TRP A 88 1.26 17.83 -2.67
C TRP A 88 2.42 17.78 -3.66
N GLU A 89 3.27 18.78 -3.57
CA GLU A 89 4.52 18.91 -4.34
C GLU A 89 5.70 18.67 -3.39
N PRO A 90 6.34 17.48 -3.41
CA PRO A 90 7.28 17.03 -2.38
C PRO A 90 8.53 17.92 -2.16
N ASN A 91 8.84 18.80 -3.09
CA ASN A 91 10.00 19.71 -3.01
C ASN A 91 9.57 21.19 -2.96
N SER A 92 8.29 21.49 -2.80
CA SER A 92 7.76 22.85 -2.77
C SER A 92 7.60 23.32 -1.33
N GLU A 93 8.19 24.46 -0.99
CA GLU A 93 8.01 25.09 0.31
C GLU A 93 6.53 25.39 0.63
N LYS A 94 5.72 25.61 -0.41
CA LYS A 94 4.27 25.83 -0.25
C LYS A 94 3.57 24.58 0.26
N SER A 95 3.99 23.43 -0.22
CA SER A 95 3.38 22.13 0.14
C SER A 95 3.93 21.55 1.44
N GLU A 96 5.09 21.99 1.92
CA GLU A 96 5.69 21.46 3.16
C GLU A 96 4.79 21.65 4.39
N LYS A 97 3.94 22.67 4.40
CA LYS A 97 3.01 22.95 5.48
C LYS A 97 1.69 22.18 5.39
N ASN A 98 1.39 21.57 4.25
CA ASN A 98 0.13 20.86 4.03
C ASN A 98 -0.09 19.73 5.06
N PRO A 99 0.90 18.86 5.36
CA PRO A 99 0.72 17.81 6.35
C PRO A 99 0.36 18.31 7.73
N GLU A 100 1.05 19.36 8.18
CA GLU A 100 0.77 19.92 9.51
C GLU A 100 -0.62 20.55 9.58
N THR A 101 -1.05 21.19 8.50
CA THR A 101 -2.38 21.78 8.41
C THR A 101 -3.44 20.71 8.44
N ILE A 102 -3.27 19.64 7.64
CA ILE A 102 -4.18 18.49 7.61
C ILE A 102 -4.23 17.84 9.00
N LEU A 103 -3.09 17.55 9.62
CA LEU A 103 -3.04 16.93 10.95
C LEU A 103 -3.75 17.77 12.00
N LYS A 104 -3.60 19.10 12.00
CA LYS A 104 -4.33 20.00 12.91
C LYS A 104 -5.85 19.93 12.70
N VAL A 105 -6.29 19.83 11.45
CA VAL A 105 -7.72 19.66 11.14
C VAL A 105 -8.22 18.32 11.65
N LEU A 106 -7.48 17.25 11.39
CA LEU A 106 -7.85 15.89 11.83
C LEU A 106 -7.87 15.78 13.37
N GLU A 107 -6.91 16.38 14.04
CA GLU A 107 -6.86 16.44 15.51
C GLU A 107 -8.07 17.17 16.11
N LYS A 108 -8.47 18.29 15.49
CA LYS A 108 -9.62 19.09 15.92
C LYS A 108 -10.94 18.40 15.64
N GLU A 109 -11.12 17.90 14.42
CA GLU A 109 -12.41 17.35 13.96
C GLU A 109 -12.63 15.90 14.37
N LYS A 110 -11.56 15.15 14.65
CA LYS A 110 -11.57 13.74 15.10
C LYS A 110 -12.49 12.86 14.24
N PRO A 111 -12.24 12.77 12.92
CA PRO A 111 -13.07 11.93 12.08
C PRO A 111 -12.82 10.45 12.37
N ASP A 112 -13.79 9.61 12.04
CA ASP A 112 -13.67 8.16 12.13
C ASP A 112 -12.93 7.55 10.93
N VAL A 113 -12.93 8.28 9.80
CA VAL A 113 -12.26 7.91 8.57
C VAL A 113 -11.89 9.16 7.76
N VAL A 114 -10.76 9.10 7.08
CA VAL A 114 -10.35 10.10 6.08
C VAL A 114 -10.50 9.48 4.70
N ILE A 115 -11.05 10.23 3.76
CA ILE A 115 -11.14 9.85 2.34
C ILE A 115 -10.40 10.89 1.51
N LEU A 116 -9.33 10.46 0.85
CA LEU A 116 -8.60 11.28 -0.12
C LEU A 116 -9.20 11.01 -1.51
N THR A 117 -9.77 12.04 -2.12
CA THR A 117 -10.54 11.90 -3.37
C THR A 117 -9.84 12.51 -4.59
N GLY A 118 -8.57 12.15 -4.75
CA GLY A 118 -7.79 12.45 -5.94
C GLY A 118 -6.92 13.69 -5.85
N ASP A 119 -5.98 13.77 -6.77
CA ASP A 119 -4.98 14.81 -6.93
C ASP A 119 -4.22 15.08 -5.63
N VAL A 120 -3.75 13.99 -5.03
CA VAL A 120 -3.09 14.03 -3.71
C VAL A 120 -1.63 14.39 -3.85
N VAL A 121 -0.89 13.70 -4.75
CA VAL A 121 0.53 13.96 -5.01
C VAL A 121 0.73 14.20 -6.50
N THR A 122 1.01 15.44 -6.85
CA THR A 122 0.99 15.90 -8.25
C THR A 122 2.35 16.22 -8.84
N ASP A 123 3.46 16.09 -8.07
CA ASP A 123 4.81 16.39 -8.56
C ASP A 123 5.85 15.35 -8.07
N LYS A 124 7.05 15.45 -8.65
CA LYS A 124 8.20 14.60 -8.34
C LYS A 124 8.97 15.11 -7.10
N PRO A 125 9.57 14.19 -6.34
CA PRO A 125 9.57 12.74 -6.48
C PRO A 125 8.31 12.10 -5.87
N ALA A 126 7.42 11.57 -6.71
CA ALA A 126 6.10 11.08 -6.30
C ALA A 126 6.16 9.98 -5.21
N VAL A 127 7.15 9.08 -5.27
CA VAL A 127 7.38 8.07 -4.22
C VAL A 127 7.54 8.74 -2.84
N LYS A 128 8.34 9.81 -2.75
CA LYS A 128 8.54 10.55 -1.50
C LYS A 128 7.24 11.23 -1.04
N GLY A 129 6.47 11.75 -1.98
CA GLY A 129 5.16 12.37 -1.68
C GLY A 129 4.19 11.36 -1.09
N TRP A 130 4.01 10.21 -1.73
CA TRP A 130 3.13 9.16 -1.25
C TRP A 130 3.60 8.54 0.06
N GLN A 131 4.93 8.41 0.28
CA GLN A 131 5.45 7.99 1.58
C GLN A 131 5.09 8.99 2.69
N LYS A 132 5.13 10.28 2.40
CA LYS A 132 4.68 11.32 3.35
C LYS A 132 3.18 11.25 3.64
N VAL A 133 2.36 10.87 2.67
CA VAL A 133 0.93 10.60 2.89
C VAL A 133 0.77 9.45 3.88
N VAL A 134 1.51 8.36 3.70
CA VAL A 134 1.52 7.22 4.63
C VAL A 134 1.97 7.66 6.03
N ASP A 135 3.07 8.39 6.15
CA ASP A 135 3.58 8.88 7.43
C ASP A 135 2.54 9.78 8.15
N MET A 136 1.81 10.59 7.39
CA MET A 136 0.73 11.44 7.92
C MET A 136 -0.43 10.59 8.45
N MET A 137 -0.84 9.56 7.71
CA MET A 137 -1.88 8.62 8.14
C MET A 137 -1.49 7.93 9.43
N GLU A 138 -0.28 7.37 9.50
CA GLU A 138 0.23 6.70 10.70
C GLU A 138 0.27 7.64 11.91
N LYS A 139 0.65 8.91 11.69
CA LYS A 139 0.67 9.92 12.75
C LYS A 139 -0.73 10.34 13.22
N ALA A 140 -1.69 10.38 12.31
CA ALA A 140 -3.08 10.71 12.64
C ALA A 140 -3.81 9.57 13.36
N GLU A 141 -3.35 8.32 13.20
CA GLU A 141 -3.98 7.09 13.73
C GLU A 141 -5.45 6.92 13.30
N ILE A 142 -5.81 7.47 12.12
CA ILE A 142 -7.17 7.42 11.57
C ILE A 142 -7.16 6.56 10.31
N PRO A 143 -8.14 5.64 10.12
CA PRO A 143 -8.28 4.89 8.87
C PRO A 143 -8.41 5.80 7.66
N VAL A 144 -7.72 5.45 6.57
CA VAL A 144 -7.72 6.25 5.34
C VAL A 144 -8.06 5.41 4.13
N ALA A 145 -8.92 5.95 3.29
CA ALA A 145 -9.25 5.46 1.96
C ALA A 145 -8.76 6.46 0.90
N VAL A 146 -8.38 5.97 -0.27
CA VAL A 146 -7.87 6.80 -1.36
C VAL A 146 -8.53 6.39 -2.66
N THR A 147 -9.01 7.36 -3.42
CA THR A 147 -9.30 7.21 -4.86
C THR A 147 -8.36 8.11 -5.64
N MET A 148 -7.97 7.69 -6.85
CA MET A 148 -7.05 8.46 -7.68
C MET A 148 -7.76 9.57 -8.43
N GLY A 149 -7.09 10.72 -8.57
CA GLY A 149 -7.44 11.78 -9.49
C GLY A 149 -6.67 11.66 -10.80
N ASN A 150 -6.83 12.62 -11.66
CA ASN A 150 -6.18 12.61 -12.99
C ASN A 150 -4.68 12.92 -12.92
N HIS A 151 -4.19 13.58 -11.87
CA HIS A 151 -2.79 13.94 -11.74
C HIS A 151 -1.95 12.92 -10.95
N ASP A 152 -2.56 12.08 -10.12
CA ASP A 152 -1.83 11.15 -9.24
C ASP A 152 -0.96 10.16 -10.01
N ALA A 153 -1.42 9.71 -11.18
CA ALA A 153 -0.70 8.74 -12.00
C ALA A 153 0.31 9.34 -12.99
N GLU A 154 0.45 10.66 -13.06
CA GLU A 154 1.37 11.31 -14.03
C GLU A 154 2.85 11.02 -13.74
N ASN A 155 3.20 10.86 -12.48
CA ASN A 155 4.58 10.73 -12.02
C ASN A 155 4.92 9.39 -11.39
N LEU A 156 3.92 8.55 -11.11
CA LEU A 156 4.07 7.22 -10.53
C LEU A 156 2.84 6.38 -10.93
N SER A 157 3.04 5.13 -11.32
CA SER A 157 1.92 4.27 -11.68
C SER A 157 0.97 4.05 -10.50
N GLU A 158 -0.32 3.91 -10.76
CA GLU A 158 -1.33 3.60 -9.74
C GLU A 158 -0.95 2.35 -8.93
N ASP A 159 -0.44 1.30 -9.58
CA ASP A 159 0.04 0.09 -8.93
C ASP A 159 1.12 0.37 -7.88
N SER A 160 2.08 1.24 -8.23
CA SER A 160 3.14 1.64 -7.30
C SER A 160 2.60 2.48 -6.15
N ILE A 161 1.62 3.34 -6.43
CA ILE A 161 0.95 4.14 -5.39
C ILE A 161 0.22 3.22 -4.40
N TYR A 162 -0.60 2.29 -4.91
CA TYR A 162 -1.29 1.32 -4.05
C TYR A 162 -0.33 0.44 -3.27
N HIS A 163 0.81 0.07 -3.88
CA HIS A 163 1.86 -0.67 -3.16
C HIS A 163 2.39 0.13 -1.96
N ILE A 164 2.63 1.43 -2.11
CA ILE A 164 3.07 2.31 -1.01
C ILE A 164 1.96 2.43 0.04
N LEU A 165 0.72 2.70 -0.36
CA LEU A 165 -0.41 2.85 0.55
C LEU A 165 -0.67 1.59 1.37
N CYS A 166 -0.55 0.41 0.76
CA CYS A 166 -0.73 -0.88 1.43
C CYS A 166 0.33 -1.18 2.50
N GLN A 167 1.41 -0.41 2.60
CA GLN A 167 2.37 -0.53 3.69
C GLN A 167 1.79 -0.01 5.01
N SER A 168 0.80 0.89 4.95
CA SER A 168 0.12 1.38 6.14
C SER A 168 -0.98 0.42 6.60
N ARG A 169 -0.98 0.13 7.90
CA ARG A 169 -2.08 -0.60 8.56
C ARG A 169 -3.39 0.20 8.59
N LEU A 170 -3.31 1.51 8.40
CA LEU A 170 -4.44 2.44 8.43
C LEU A 170 -5.08 2.62 7.05
N PHE A 171 -4.41 2.17 5.99
CA PHE A 171 -5.02 2.19 4.66
C PHE A 171 -6.06 1.08 4.56
N ILE A 172 -7.32 1.48 4.38
CA ILE A 172 -8.48 0.59 4.29
C ILE A 172 -9.01 0.44 2.86
N GLY A 173 -8.39 1.11 1.90
CA GLY A 173 -8.73 0.97 0.49
C GLY A 173 -8.17 -0.31 -0.13
N GLU A 174 -8.60 -0.58 -1.35
CA GLU A 174 -8.16 -1.73 -2.14
C GLU A 174 -7.87 -1.30 -3.58
N LYS A 175 -7.01 -2.05 -4.25
CA LYS A 175 -6.74 -1.84 -5.67
C LYS A 175 -7.99 -2.08 -6.54
N GLY A 176 -8.87 -2.95 -6.08
CA GLY A 176 -10.08 -3.34 -6.78
C GLY A 176 -9.88 -4.53 -7.72
N PRO A 177 -10.97 -5.02 -8.34
CA PRO A 177 -10.96 -6.16 -9.23
C PRO A 177 -10.26 -5.85 -10.56
N GLU A 178 -9.39 -6.73 -11.03
CA GLU A 178 -8.69 -6.60 -12.32
C GLU A 178 -9.64 -6.56 -13.54
N ALA A 179 -10.85 -7.09 -13.39
CA ALA A 179 -11.86 -7.09 -14.45
C ALA A 179 -12.52 -5.72 -14.68
N LEU A 180 -12.34 -4.78 -13.75
CA LEU A 180 -12.85 -3.41 -13.90
C LEU A 180 -11.73 -2.49 -14.39
N SER A 181 -12.09 -1.60 -15.31
CA SER A 181 -11.16 -0.56 -15.77
C SER A 181 -10.85 0.43 -14.66
N GLY A 182 -9.59 0.83 -14.55
CA GLY A 182 -9.09 1.73 -13.51
C GLY A 182 -8.71 1.00 -12.22
N THR A 183 -8.05 1.72 -11.34
CA THR A 183 -7.55 1.22 -10.05
C THR A 183 -8.25 1.94 -8.90
N GLY A 184 -8.59 1.22 -7.83
CA GLY A 184 -9.27 1.82 -6.68
C GLY A 184 -10.78 1.69 -6.71
N ASN A 185 -11.30 0.68 -7.40
CA ASN A 185 -12.72 0.35 -7.37
C ASN A 185 -13.00 -0.57 -6.17
N TYR A 186 -13.49 -0.05 -5.07
CA TYR A 186 -13.77 -0.84 -3.87
C TYR A 186 -14.95 -0.28 -3.06
N ILE A 187 -15.44 -1.10 -2.14
CA ILE A 187 -16.52 -0.75 -1.22
C ILE A 187 -15.96 -0.78 0.20
N LEU A 188 -16.27 0.23 0.99
CA LEU A 188 -15.96 0.27 2.41
C LEU A 188 -17.23 -0.06 3.20
N PRO A 189 -17.34 -1.25 3.80
CA PRO A 189 -18.47 -1.58 4.65
C PRO A 189 -18.43 -0.76 5.95
N VAL A 190 -19.58 -0.28 6.36
CA VAL A 190 -19.77 0.40 7.66
C VAL A 190 -20.80 -0.40 8.44
N TYR A 191 -20.40 -0.86 9.61
CA TYR A 191 -21.22 -1.73 10.44
C TYR A 191 -21.99 -0.94 11.51
N ALA A 192 -23.05 -1.54 12.01
CA ALA A 192 -23.79 -0.98 13.14
C ALA A 192 -22.91 -0.89 14.40
N SER A 193 -23.28 -0.01 15.31
CA SER A 193 -22.53 0.22 16.57
C SER A 193 -22.53 -0.99 17.51
N ASP A 194 -23.55 -1.83 17.44
CA ASP A 194 -23.72 -3.05 18.23
C ASP A 194 -23.02 -4.28 17.66
N GLY A 195 -22.40 -4.14 16.48
CA GLY A 195 -21.70 -5.23 15.80
C GLY A 195 -22.58 -6.13 14.96
N THR A 196 -23.86 -5.79 14.81
CA THR A 196 -24.72 -6.46 13.82
C THR A 196 -24.44 -5.92 12.42
N ASP A 197 -24.57 -6.78 11.40
CA ASP A 197 -24.39 -6.44 9.98
C ASP A 197 -25.69 -5.83 9.41
#